data_aa4d0be2aa592b0116d4ace6e58e91b1
#
_entry.id   aa4d0be2aa592b0116d4ace6e58e91b1
#
_cell.length_a   1.000
_cell.length_b   1.000
_cell.length_c   1.000
_cell.angle_alpha   90.00
_cell.angle_beta   90.00
_cell.angle_gamma   90.00
#
_symmetry.space_group_name_H-M   'P 1'
#
loop_
_entity.id
_entity.type
_entity.pdbx_description
1 polymer ?
#
loop_
_entity_poly.entity_id
_entity_poly.type
_entity_poly.pdbx_seq_one_letter_code
_entity_poly.pdbx_strand_id
1 'polypeptide(L)'
;DVAKIRDGATQQAAASSRFGWGRASSQYESAAGGIVEHPSVSLAIAKRKNANAVVVADEAIARIERMKGTVIPADVDVVVTRDDGAKANDAVNTLIEHLAIAVIAVVTVTLVFLGWRAAVIVAVTVPLILAITLGVVGLSGFTINRLTLYALIIALGLLVDDSIVVIENIVRHYGLSKLSGRQDRSNRAIEAAGEIGSATLLATITVMVVFASLIPALTGMPKQYFYPVGFTVPVALAASFLIAYTVAPWAARRWIPQPPIDSSSAGGRTLPGGRFGKLYSIPARLLIGHPRREIVFVCATAFLCIAVFIMPFGQCLIPGGLNSPTPAWGVEMGFLPKDNKNTFNVTIELPVGTP
;
A
#
# COMPACT_ATOMS: atom_id res chain seq x y z
N ASP A 1 -51.95 -10.48 30.16
CA ASP A 1 -50.71 -11.30 30.12
C ASP A 1 -50.09 -11.20 28.73
N VAL A 2 -49.07 -10.39 28.59
CA VAL A 2 -48.49 -10.12 27.27
C VAL A 2 -47.24 -10.99 26.99
N ALA A 3 -46.63 -11.58 28.03
CA ALA A 3 -45.51 -12.51 27.88
C ALA A 3 -45.31 -13.35 29.14
N LYS A 4 -44.90 -14.60 28.95
CA LYS A 4 -44.46 -15.50 30.04
C LYS A 4 -42.94 -15.56 30.00
N ILE A 5 -42.29 -14.88 30.95
CA ILE A 5 -40.83 -14.92 31.06
C ILE A 5 -40.46 -16.20 31.82
N ARG A 6 -39.64 -17.06 31.22
CA ARG A 6 -39.01 -18.20 31.88
C ARG A 6 -37.51 -17.91 31.97
N ASP A 7 -37.00 -17.88 33.15
CA ASP A 7 -35.58 -17.87 33.45
C ASP A 7 -35.11 -19.32 33.52
N GLY A 8 -34.26 -19.72 32.57
CA GLY A 8 -33.75 -21.09 32.44
C GLY A 8 -33.13 -21.34 31.06
N ALA A 9 -32.43 -22.45 30.92
CA ALA A 9 -31.85 -22.84 29.67
C ALA A 9 -32.91 -22.99 28.56
N THR A 10 -32.67 -22.42 27.38
CA THR A 10 -33.54 -22.59 26.22
C THR A 10 -33.62 -24.08 25.85
N GLN A 11 -34.79 -24.57 25.55
CA GLN A 11 -35.03 -25.99 25.19
C GLN A 11 -34.29 -26.46 23.92
N GLN A 12 -33.58 -25.59 23.24
CA GLN A 12 -32.86 -25.87 21.99
C GLN A 12 -31.34 -25.95 22.11
N ALA A 13 -30.73 -25.82 23.28
CA ALA A 13 -29.29 -25.71 23.40
C ALA A 13 -28.66 -26.82 24.26
N ALA A 14 -28.70 -28.04 23.78
CA ALA A 14 -27.60 -28.95 24.07
C ALA A 14 -26.45 -28.72 23.06
N ALA A 15 -25.93 -27.50 22.96
CA ALA A 15 -24.72 -27.22 22.20
C ALA A 15 -23.55 -27.60 23.10
N SER A 16 -22.95 -28.77 22.87
CA SER A 16 -21.68 -29.14 23.48
C SER A 16 -20.56 -28.63 22.60
N SER A 17 -19.69 -27.80 23.13
CA SER A 17 -18.44 -27.41 22.46
C SER A 17 -17.32 -28.28 22.98
N ARG A 18 -16.46 -28.75 22.08
CA ARG A 18 -15.28 -29.54 22.39
C ARG A 18 -14.06 -28.91 21.74
N PHE A 19 -12.92 -29.02 22.39
CA PHE A 19 -11.63 -28.53 21.92
C PHE A 19 -10.62 -29.65 21.90
N GLY A 20 -9.85 -29.74 20.82
CA GLY A 20 -8.74 -30.66 20.69
C GLY A 20 -7.60 -30.06 19.85
N TRP A 21 -6.38 -30.46 20.16
CA TRP A 21 -5.20 -30.02 19.43
C TRP A 21 -5.05 -30.80 18.13
N GLY A 22 -4.89 -30.12 17.01
CA GLY A 22 -4.61 -30.77 15.72
C GLY A 22 -3.20 -31.39 15.66
N ARG A 23 -2.99 -32.34 14.75
CA ARG A 23 -1.72 -33.09 14.58
C ARG A 23 -0.48 -32.22 14.34
N ALA A 24 -0.65 -31.00 13.86
CA ALA A 24 0.44 -30.05 13.63
C ALA A 24 0.83 -29.25 14.89
N SER A 25 0.10 -29.39 15.98
CA SER A 25 0.42 -28.73 17.24
C SER A 25 1.44 -29.52 18.06
N SER A 26 2.34 -28.80 18.74
CA SER A 26 3.26 -29.42 19.75
C SER A 26 2.52 -29.96 20.97
N GLN A 27 1.29 -29.60 21.16
CA GLN A 27 0.40 -30.04 22.25
C GLN A 27 -0.58 -31.14 21.78
N TYR A 28 -0.33 -31.74 20.62
CA TYR A 28 -1.15 -32.81 20.11
C TYR A 28 -1.07 -34.04 21.00
N GLU A 29 -2.21 -34.43 21.54
CA GLU A 29 -2.37 -35.68 22.29
C GLU A 29 -3.13 -36.70 21.43
N SER A 30 -2.53 -37.88 21.24
CA SER A 30 -3.16 -38.96 20.50
C SER A 30 -3.70 -40.01 21.46
N ALA A 31 -4.98 -40.27 21.43
CA ALA A 31 -5.60 -41.42 22.08
C ALA A 31 -5.86 -42.55 21.08
N ALA A 32 -6.05 -43.77 21.56
CA ALA A 32 -6.32 -44.96 20.73
C ALA A 32 -7.66 -44.91 19.96
N GLY A 33 -7.94 -43.86 19.29
CA GLY A 33 -9.16 -43.65 18.50
C GLY A 33 -9.21 -42.30 17.82
N GLY A 34 -8.20 -41.44 17.95
CA GLY A 34 -8.20 -40.12 17.32
C GLY A 34 -7.61 -39.01 18.20
N ILE A 35 -8.07 -37.82 17.98
CA ILE A 35 -7.68 -36.59 18.71
C ILE A 35 -8.33 -36.60 20.09
N VAL A 36 -7.55 -36.32 21.14
CA VAL A 36 -8.12 -36.11 22.49
C VAL A 36 -8.93 -34.80 22.48
N GLU A 37 -10.18 -34.92 22.82
CA GLU A 37 -11.12 -33.78 22.87
C GLU A 37 -11.55 -33.53 24.32
N HIS A 38 -11.46 -32.27 24.73
CA HIS A 38 -11.92 -31.82 26.06
C HIS A 38 -13.20 -31.00 25.94
N PRO A 39 -14.13 -31.08 26.91
CA PRO A 39 -15.24 -30.16 26.98
C PRO A 39 -14.73 -28.72 27.02
N SER A 40 -15.32 -27.83 26.22
CA SER A 40 -14.86 -26.46 26.12
C SER A 40 -16.01 -25.46 26.09
N VAL A 41 -15.69 -24.22 26.46
CA VAL A 41 -16.60 -23.07 26.29
C VAL A 41 -15.82 -22.00 25.50
N SER A 42 -16.42 -21.55 24.40
CA SER A 42 -15.82 -20.49 23.60
C SER A 42 -16.32 -19.12 24.05
N LEU A 43 -15.37 -18.25 24.45
CA LEU A 43 -15.65 -16.85 24.78
C LEU A 43 -15.19 -15.96 23.63
N ALA A 44 -16.15 -15.30 22.97
CA ALA A 44 -15.85 -14.34 21.90
C ALA A 44 -15.87 -12.91 22.43
N ILE A 45 -14.73 -12.21 22.35
CA ILE A 45 -14.59 -10.82 22.76
C ILE A 45 -14.52 -9.95 21.52
N ALA A 46 -15.46 -9.02 21.34
CA ALA A 46 -15.50 -8.11 20.20
C ALA A 46 -15.18 -6.67 20.65
N LYS A 47 -14.32 -6.00 19.89
CA LYS A 47 -14.04 -4.59 20.11
C LYS A 47 -15.20 -3.69 19.71
N ARG A 48 -15.39 -2.56 20.38
CA ARG A 48 -16.31 -1.51 19.94
C ARG A 48 -15.81 -0.82 18.68
N LYS A 49 -16.72 -0.19 17.95
CA LYS A 49 -16.36 0.67 16.81
C LYS A 49 -15.34 1.73 17.27
N ASN A 50 -14.30 1.97 16.48
CA ASN A 50 -13.21 2.91 16.75
C ASN A 50 -12.26 2.54 17.91
N ALA A 51 -12.43 1.41 18.60
CA ALA A 51 -11.44 0.93 19.55
C ALA A 51 -10.23 0.31 18.84
N ASN A 52 -9.04 0.43 19.45
CA ASN A 52 -7.83 -0.22 18.94
C ASN A 52 -7.89 -1.73 19.24
N ALA A 53 -7.79 -2.56 18.19
CA ALA A 53 -7.89 -4.01 18.34
C ALA A 53 -6.73 -4.61 19.15
N VAL A 54 -5.52 -4.07 19.01
CA VAL A 54 -4.33 -4.53 19.73
C VAL A 54 -4.50 -4.31 21.22
N VAL A 55 -4.82 -3.07 21.61
CA VAL A 55 -5.00 -2.71 23.04
C VAL A 55 -6.11 -3.52 23.68
N VAL A 56 -7.25 -3.70 22.98
CA VAL A 56 -8.37 -4.48 23.51
C VAL A 56 -8.01 -5.96 23.66
N ALA A 57 -7.26 -6.54 22.74
CA ALA A 57 -6.83 -7.93 22.82
C ALA A 57 -5.84 -8.13 23.99
N ASP A 58 -4.84 -7.26 24.10
CA ASP A 58 -3.82 -7.32 25.16
C ASP A 58 -4.47 -7.14 26.55
N GLU A 59 -5.36 -6.17 26.70
CA GLU A 59 -6.09 -5.96 27.96
C GLU A 59 -7.00 -7.13 28.33
N ALA A 60 -7.66 -7.74 27.32
CA ALA A 60 -8.51 -8.90 27.54
C ALA A 60 -7.71 -10.10 28.01
N ILE A 61 -6.60 -10.40 27.34
CA ILE A 61 -5.70 -11.50 27.69
C ILE A 61 -5.11 -11.25 29.09
N ALA A 62 -4.59 -10.06 29.35
CA ALA A 62 -4.04 -9.72 30.66
C ALA A 62 -5.10 -9.79 31.80
N ARG A 63 -6.36 -9.50 31.49
CA ARG A 63 -7.45 -9.64 32.45
C ARG A 63 -7.78 -11.10 32.74
N ILE A 64 -7.81 -11.94 31.72
CA ILE A 64 -8.02 -13.39 31.86
C ILE A 64 -6.89 -14.00 32.68
N GLU A 65 -5.64 -13.66 32.43
CA GLU A 65 -4.49 -14.16 33.23
C GLU A 65 -4.61 -13.79 34.72
N ARG A 66 -5.06 -12.60 35.03
CA ARG A 66 -5.30 -12.18 36.43
C ARG A 66 -6.46 -12.90 37.09
N MET A 67 -7.38 -13.46 36.32
CA MET A 67 -8.54 -14.20 36.86
C MET A 67 -8.24 -15.67 37.05
N LYS A 68 -7.16 -16.21 36.54
CA LYS A 68 -6.71 -17.60 36.79
C LYS A 68 -6.41 -17.81 38.26
N GLY A 69 -6.95 -18.89 38.83
CA GLY A 69 -6.78 -19.24 40.22
C GLY A 69 -7.66 -18.45 41.21
N THR A 70 -8.40 -17.42 40.73
CA THR A 70 -9.34 -16.66 41.60
C THR A 70 -10.79 -16.83 41.14
N VAL A 71 -11.09 -16.52 39.90
CA VAL A 71 -12.41 -16.65 39.29
C VAL A 71 -12.46 -17.88 38.37
N ILE A 72 -11.38 -18.10 37.65
CA ILE A 72 -11.21 -19.30 36.82
C ILE A 72 -10.55 -20.38 37.65
N PRO A 73 -11.22 -21.55 37.87
CA PRO A 73 -10.66 -22.67 38.63
C PRO A 73 -9.33 -23.13 38.08
N ALA A 74 -8.48 -23.71 38.94
CA ALA A 74 -7.14 -24.13 38.56
C ALA A 74 -7.11 -25.36 37.61
N ASP A 75 -8.23 -26.06 37.50
CA ASP A 75 -8.44 -27.22 36.60
C ASP A 75 -8.98 -26.81 35.21
N VAL A 76 -9.17 -25.51 34.97
CA VAL A 76 -9.64 -24.98 33.68
C VAL A 76 -8.49 -24.33 32.94
N ASP A 77 -8.12 -24.91 31.79
CA ASP A 77 -7.16 -24.34 30.87
C ASP A 77 -7.81 -23.29 29.96
N VAL A 78 -7.15 -22.15 29.82
CA VAL A 78 -7.57 -21.11 28.90
C VAL A 78 -6.65 -21.03 27.71
N VAL A 79 -7.22 -21.27 26.53
CA VAL A 79 -6.48 -21.29 25.26
C VAL A 79 -6.99 -20.16 24.39
N VAL A 80 -6.07 -19.30 23.92
CA VAL A 80 -6.38 -18.26 22.93
C VAL A 80 -6.36 -18.89 21.54
N THR A 81 -7.54 -19.18 20.99
CA THR A 81 -7.69 -19.84 19.70
C THR A 81 -7.55 -18.85 18.52
N ARG A 82 -7.88 -17.59 18.77
CA ARG A 82 -7.80 -16.53 17.77
C ARG A 82 -7.48 -15.19 18.41
N ASP A 83 -6.39 -14.58 17.97
CA ASP A 83 -5.98 -13.23 18.34
C ASP A 83 -5.87 -12.36 17.06
N ASP A 84 -6.90 -11.54 16.84
CA ASP A 84 -6.91 -10.59 15.72
C ASP A 84 -6.11 -9.32 16.06
N GLY A 85 -5.84 -9.04 17.36
CA GLY A 85 -4.99 -7.94 17.80
C GLY A 85 -3.53 -8.19 17.44
N ALA A 86 -2.97 -9.35 17.80
CA ALA A 86 -1.61 -9.75 17.42
C ALA A 86 -1.42 -9.73 15.90
N LYS A 87 -2.36 -10.33 15.14
CA LYS A 87 -2.31 -10.30 13.67
C LYS A 87 -2.34 -8.89 13.08
N ALA A 88 -3.11 -7.98 13.68
CA ALA A 88 -3.16 -6.59 13.24
C ALA A 88 -1.84 -5.88 13.54
N ASN A 89 -1.23 -6.12 14.70
CA ASN A 89 0.06 -5.57 15.09
C ASN A 89 1.18 -6.03 14.17
N ASP A 90 1.26 -7.34 13.92
CA ASP A 90 2.27 -7.91 13.01
C ASP A 90 2.14 -7.36 11.59
N ALA A 91 0.91 -7.24 11.09
CA ALA A 91 0.67 -6.66 9.77
C ALA A 91 1.11 -5.18 9.70
N VAL A 92 0.84 -4.39 10.74
CA VAL A 92 1.25 -2.97 10.80
C VAL A 92 2.78 -2.86 10.89
N ASN A 93 3.43 -3.66 11.75
CA ASN A 93 4.89 -3.65 11.90
C ASN A 93 5.59 -4.05 10.59
N THR A 94 5.13 -5.10 9.93
CA THR A 94 5.66 -5.53 8.63
C THR A 94 5.53 -4.42 7.57
N LEU A 95 4.40 -3.70 7.56
CA LEU A 95 4.20 -2.60 6.60
C LEU A 95 5.05 -1.38 6.90
N ILE A 96 5.32 -1.06 8.17
CA ILE A 96 6.25 0.00 8.57
C ILE A 96 7.67 -0.38 8.13
N GLU A 97 8.07 -1.62 8.30
CA GLU A 97 9.36 -2.13 7.81
C GLU A 97 9.47 -2.00 6.29
N HIS A 98 8.45 -2.44 5.54
CA HIS A 98 8.42 -2.29 4.09
C HIS A 98 8.43 -0.83 3.64
N LEU A 99 7.77 0.06 4.36
CA LEU A 99 7.81 1.50 4.10
C LEU A 99 9.24 2.05 4.29
N ALA A 100 9.92 1.65 5.36
CA ALA A 100 11.31 2.05 5.60
C ALA A 100 12.26 1.51 4.51
N ILE A 101 12.11 0.25 4.11
CA ILE A 101 12.88 -0.36 3.02
C ILE A 101 12.64 0.41 1.71
N ALA A 102 11.39 0.76 1.40
CA ALA A 102 11.05 1.51 0.20
C ALA A 102 11.69 2.91 0.20
N VAL A 103 11.69 3.63 1.34
CA VAL A 103 12.37 4.92 1.47
C VAL A 103 13.87 4.76 1.24
N ILE A 104 14.50 3.77 1.85
CA ILE A 104 15.94 3.49 1.67
C ILE A 104 16.25 3.16 0.20
N ALA A 105 15.44 2.35 -0.44
CA ALA A 105 15.60 2.01 -1.86
C ALA A 105 15.56 3.25 -2.75
N VAL A 106 14.58 4.14 -2.55
CA VAL A 106 14.45 5.40 -3.29
C VAL A 106 15.66 6.31 -3.08
N VAL A 107 16.10 6.49 -1.82
CA VAL A 107 17.28 7.30 -1.49
C VAL A 107 18.53 6.70 -2.15
N THR A 108 18.65 5.37 -2.17
CA THR A 108 19.77 4.66 -2.81
C THR A 108 19.78 4.88 -4.33
N VAL A 109 18.63 4.75 -4.99
CA VAL A 109 18.49 5.04 -6.42
C VAL A 109 18.88 6.48 -6.71
N THR A 110 18.36 7.44 -5.93
CA THR A 110 18.71 8.86 -6.09
C THR A 110 20.21 9.10 -5.88
N LEU A 111 20.83 8.42 -4.90
CA LEU A 111 22.26 8.50 -4.64
C LEU A 111 23.09 8.06 -5.85
N VAL A 112 22.69 6.96 -6.50
CA VAL A 112 23.41 6.40 -7.66
C VAL A 112 23.27 7.29 -8.90
N PHE A 113 22.10 7.85 -9.16
CA PHE A 113 21.83 8.61 -10.39
C PHE A 113 22.09 10.11 -10.27
N LEU A 114 21.74 10.74 -9.16
CA LEU A 114 21.82 12.18 -8.96
C LEU A 114 22.94 12.61 -7.98
N GLY A 115 23.55 11.63 -7.31
CA GLY A 115 24.62 11.85 -6.37
C GLY A 115 24.15 12.15 -4.93
N TRP A 116 25.09 12.12 -3.98
CA TRP A 116 24.83 12.12 -2.55
C TRP A 116 24.07 13.36 -2.04
N ARG A 117 24.27 14.52 -2.65
CA ARG A 117 23.63 15.78 -2.22
C ARG A 117 22.15 15.83 -2.58
N ALA A 118 21.81 15.36 -3.76
CA ALA A 118 20.39 15.17 -4.15
C ALA A 118 19.72 14.10 -3.29
N ALA A 119 20.42 12.99 -3.03
CA ALA A 119 19.92 11.92 -2.17
C ALA A 119 19.62 12.40 -0.74
N VAL A 120 20.44 13.27 -0.15
CA VAL A 120 20.17 13.87 1.17
C VAL A 120 18.91 14.74 1.14
N ILE A 121 18.67 15.50 0.07
CA ILE A 121 17.45 16.31 -0.05
C ILE A 121 16.23 15.37 -0.08
N VAL A 122 16.26 14.34 -0.90
CA VAL A 122 15.18 13.34 -0.98
C VAL A 122 14.98 12.60 0.35
N ALA A 123 16.08 12.23 1.03
CA ALA A 123 16.04 11.58 2.33
C ALA A 123 15.38 12.43 3.43
N VAL A 124 15.38 13.75 3.29
CA VAL A 124 14.70 14.67 4.21
C VAL A 124 13.27 14.96 3.76
N THR A 125 13.05 15.17 2.46
CA THR A 125 11.72 15.54 1.94
C THR A 125 10.72 14.39 2.05
N VAL A 126 11.13 13.15 1.82
CA VAL A 126 10.23 12.00 1.88
C VAL A 126 9.62 11.77 3.28
N PRO A 127 10.40 11.68 4.37
CA PRO A 127 9.83 11.59 5.71
C PRO A 127 8.94 12.81 6.07
N LEU A 128 9.30 14.00 5.60
CA LEU A 128 8.50 15.21 5.83
C LEU A 128 7.13 15.12 5.13
N ILE A 129 7.08 14.64 3.89
CA ILE A 129 5.83 14.40 3.17
C ILE A 129 4.97 13.36 3.91
N LEU A 130 5.59 12.25 4.33
CA LEU A 130 4.89 11.21 5.08
C LEU A 130 4.34 11.74 6.41
N ALA A 131 5.11 12.54 7.13
CA ALA A 131 4.68 13.15 8.39
C ALA A 131 3.49 14.10 8.20
N ILE A 132 3.51 14.96 7.18
CA ILE A 132 2.39 15.85 6.83
C ILE A 132 1.16 15.02 6.45
N THR A 133 1.34 14.01 5.63
CA THR A 133 0.24 13.12 5.19
C THR A 133 -0.41 12.43 6.37
N LEU A 134 0.40 11.83 7.26
CA LEU A 134 -0.11 11.17 8.47
C LEU A 134 -0.79 12.16 9.41
N GLY A 135 -0.25 13.38 9.54
CA GLY A 135 -0.88 14.45 10.32
C GLY A 135 -2.26 14.81 9.80
N VAL A 136 -2.41 15.04 8.48
CA VAL A 136 -3.71 15.37 7.86
C VAL A 136 -4.68 14.20 7.96
N VAL A 137 -4.23 12.98 7.70
CA VAL A 137 -5.04 11.76 7.82
C VAL A 137 -5.54 11.57 9.26
N GLY A 138 -4.66 11.79 10.26
CA GLY A 138 -5.01 11.72 11.67
C GLY A 138 -6.03 12.80 12.07
N LEU A 139 -5.82 14.05 11.66
CA LEU A 139 -6.76 15.16 11.90
C LEU A 139 -8.13 14.93 11.25
N SER A 140 -8.16 14.18 10.14
CA SER A 140 -9.40 13.80 9.45
C SER A 140 -10.14 12.63 10.12
N GLY A 141 -9.66 12.14 11.25
CA GLY A 141 -10.29 11.07 12.03
C GLY A 141 -10.02 9.65 11.52
N PHE A 142 -9.07 9.48 10.59
CA PHE A 142 -8.64 8.16 10.18
C PHE A 142 -7.68 7.56 11.19
N THR A 143 -7.76 6.24 11.37
CA THR A 143 -6.81 5.49 12.17
C THR A 143 -5.68 4.96 11.29
N ILE A 144 -4.47 4.87 11.85
CA ILE A 144 -3.37 4.15 11.20
C ILE A 144 -3.73 2.67 11.20
N ASN A 145 -3.89 2.11 10.03
CA ASN A 145 -4.19 0.70 9.83
C ASN A 145 -3.48 0.21 8.56
N ARG A 146 -3.57 -1.10 8.29
CA ARG A 146 -2.90 -1.69 7.12
C ARG A 146 -3.31 -1.02 5.79
N LEU A 147 -4.54 -0.53 5.65
CA LEU A 147 -5.01 0.09 4.40
C LEU A 147 -4.43 1.48 4.21
N THR A 148 -4.33 2.28 5.28
CA THR A 148 -3.66 3.60 5.23
C THR A 148 -2.16 3.45 4.99
N LEU A 149 -1.51 2.42 5.55
CA LEU A 149 -0.10 2.13 5.29
C LEU A 149 0.14 1.62 3.86
N TYR A 150 -0.74 0.76 3.31
CA TYR A 150 -0.69 0.40 1.88
C TYR A 150 -0.84 1.64 0.99
N ALA A 151 -1.76 2.55 1.33
CA ALA A 151 -1.92 3.80 0.59
C ALA A 151 -0.64 4.63 0.60
N LEU A 152 0.08 4.70 1.73
CA LEU A 152 1.37 5.41 1.83
C LEU A 152 2.47 4.73 1.01
N ILE A 153 2.54 3.40 1.01
CA ILE A 153 3.52 2.65 0.20
C ILE A 153 3.26 2.88 -1.30
N ILE A 154 2.00 2.81 -1.72
CA ILE A 154 1.62 3.10 -3.12
C ILE A 154 1.95 4.55 -3.47
N ALA A 155 1.59 5.48 -2.59
CA ALA A 155 1.87 6.89 -2.78
C ALA A 155 3.38 7.17 -2.85
N LEU A 156 4.22 6.48 -2.07
CA LEU A 156 5.65 6.73 -2.00
C LEU A 156 6.33 6.69 -3.38
N GLY A 157 5.97 5.73 -4.22
CA GLY A 157 6.49 5.65 -5.60
C GLY A 157 6.11 6.83 -6.48
N LEU A 158 4.99 7.50 -6.19
CA LEU A 158 4.50 8.68 -6.90
C LEU A 158 5.03 9.98 -6.28
N LEU A 159 5.22 10.01 -4.95
CA LEU A 159 5.62 11.20 -4.19
C LEU A 159 7.03 11.66 -4.48
N VAL A 160 7.92 10.70 -4.72
CA VAL A 160 9.36 10.97 -4.88
C VAL A 160 9.65 11.58 -6.25
N ASP A 161 8.84 11.26 -7.24
CA ASP A 161 9.04 11.67 -8.63
C ASP A 161 9.04 13.19 -8.77
N ASP A 162 8.08 13.89 -8.17
CA ASP A 162 8.01 15.36 -8.18
C ASP A 162 9.31 16.01 -7.66
N SER A 163 9.81 15.54 -6.52
CA SER A 163 11.03 16.08 -5.91
C SER A 163 12.28 15.78 -6.74
N ILE A 164 12.37 14.58 -7.32
CA ILE A 164 13.51 14.17 -8.16
C ILE A 164 13.56 15.03 -9.42
N VAL A 165 12.44 15.19 -10.11
CA VAL A 165 12.37 15.94 -11.37
C VAL A 165 12.72 17.41 -11.13
N VAL A 166 12.23 18.02 -10.05
CA VAL A 166 12.57 19.39 -9.67
C VAL A 166 14.07 19.52 -9.37
N ILE A 167 14.65 18.63 -8.58
CA ILE A 167 16.08 18.66 -8.23
C ILE A 167 16.95 18.46 -9.49
N GLU A 168 16.61 17.51 -10.35
CA GLU A 168 17.33 17.24 -11.58
C GLU A 168 17.33 18.48 -12.49
N ASN A 169 16.17 19.13 -12.67
CA ASN A 169 16.09 20.33 -13.48
C ASN A 169 16.90 21.50 -12.89
N ILE A 170 16.91 21.65 -11.56
CA ILE A 170 17.75 22.66 -10.90
C ILE A 170 19.24 22.36 -11.13
N VAL A 171 19.68 21.11 -11.00
CA VAL A 171 21.07 20.71 -11.27
C VAL A 171 21.44 20.99 -12.72
N ARG A 172 20.54 20.69 -13.66
CA ARG A 172 20.71 21.00 -15.09
C ARG A 172 20.90 22.51 -15.31
N HIS A 173 20.04 23.35 -14.74
CA HIS A 173 20.14 24.81 -14.84
C HIS A 173 21.42 25.38 -14.24
N TYR A 174 21.89 24.80 -13.13
CA TYR A 174 23.17 25.21 -12.52
C TYR A 174 24.39 24.88 -13.39
N GLY A 175 24.30 23.90 -14.29
CA GLY A 175 25.34 23.56 -15.24
C GLY A 175 25.39 24.45 -16.50
N LEU A 176 24.31 25.19 -16.80
CA LEU A 176 24.20 25.98 -18.04
C LEU A 176 24.90 27.34 -17.98
N SER A 177 25.14 27.92 -16.81
CA SER A 177 25.72 29.26 -16.69
C SER A 177 26.52 29.43 -15.40
N LYS A 178 27.54 30.36 -15.43
CA LYS A 178 28.25 30.75 -14.21
C LYS A 178 27.31 31.48 -13.26
N LEU A 179 27.24 30.98 -12.04
CA LEU A 179 26.43 31.57 -10.98
C LEU A 179 27.35 32.50 -10.13
N SER A 180 27.04 33.79 -10.14
CA SER A 180 27.87 34.80 -9.52
C SER A 180 27.52 35.09 -8.05
N GLY A 181 26.61 34.33 -7.45
CA GLY A 181 26.26 34.54 -6.05
C GLY A 181 25.00 33.80 -5.59
N ARG A 182 24.62 34.10 -4.35
CA ARG A 182 23.47 33.44 -3.70
C ARG A 182 22.14 33.79 -4.36
N GLN A 183 22.01 35.02 -4.86
CA GLN A 183 20.80 35.50 -5.54
C GLN A 183 20.62 34.83 -6.89
N ASP A 184 21.70 34.71 -7.68
CA ASP A 184 21.65 34.02 -8.97
C ASP A 184 21.23 32.55 -8.83
N ARG A 185 21.75 31.88 -7.80
CA ARG A 185 21.35 30.50 -7.47
C ARG A 185 19.85 30.40 -7.15
N SER A 186 19.33 31.38 -6.40
CA SER A 186 17.93 31.41 -6.05
C SER A 186 17.06 31.61 -7.29
N ASN A 187 17.41 32.58 -8.12
CA ASN A 187 16.67 32.89 -9.34
C ASN A 187 16.69 31.71 -10.32
N ARG A 188 17.83 31.06 -10.49
CA ARG A 188 17.96 29.86 -11.33
C ARG A 188 17.19 28.65 -10.81
N ALA A 189 17.14 28.46 -9.49
CA ALA A 189 16.35 27.39 -8.89
C ALA A 189 14.85 27.64 -9.08
N ILE A 190 14.38 28.89 -8.97
CA ILE A 190 12.98 29.27 -9.21
C ILE A 190 12.62 29.10 -10.69
N GLU A 191 13.50 29.56 -11.60
CA GLU A 191 13.32 29.43 -13.05
C GLU A 191 13.23 27.95 -13.43
N ALA A 192 14.15 27.12 -12.95
CA ALA A 192 14.16 25.68 -13.18
C ALA A 192 12.90 24.98 -12.67
N ALA A 193 12.46 25.31 -11.44
CA ALA A 193 11.22 24.78 -10.90
C ALA A 193 9.99 25.23 -11.72
N GLY A 194 9.97 26.51 -12.14
CA GLY A 194 8.88 27.09 -12.95
C GLY A 194 8.75 26.45 -14.33
N GLU A 195 9.86 26.08 -14.97
CA GLU A 195 9.88 25.45 -16.32
C GLU A 195 9.05 24.17 -16.37
N ILE A 196 9.13 23.36 -15.34
CA ILE A 196 8.43 22.07 -15.27
C ILE A 196 7.14 22.11 -14.46
N GLY A 197 6.90 23.23 -13.78
CA GLY A 197 5.82 23.35 -12.78
C GLY A 197 4.42 23.08 -13.33
N SER A 198 4.11 23.60 -14.52
CA SER A 198 2.79 23.41 -15.13
C SER A 198 2.53 21.95 -15.53
N ALA A 199 3.53 21.30 -16.09
CA ALA A 199 3.41 19.90 -16.51
C ALA A 199 3.28 18.97 -15.30
N THR A 200 4.10 19.16 -14.28
CA THR A 200 4.05 18.38 -13.04
C THR A 200 2.75 18.60 -12.29
N LEU A 201 2.29 19.85 -12.17
CA LEU A 201 1.00 20.16 -11.53
C LEU A 201 -0.16 19.43 -12.20
N LEU A 202 -0.22 19.47 -13.54
CA LEU A 202 -1.29 18.80 -14.29
C LEU A 202 -1.23 17.27 -14.08
N ALA A 203 -0.03 16.69 -14.12
CA ALA A 203 0.16 15.26 -13.86
C ALA A 203 -0.31 14.89 -12.44
N THR A 204 0.14 15.63 -11.43
CA THR A 204 -0.23 15.40 -10.03
C THR A 204 -1.74 15.53 -9.81
N ILE A 205 -2.39 16.59 -10.36
CA ILE A 205 -3.85 16.76 -10.27
C ILE A 205 -4.56 15.58 -10.95
N THR A 206 -4.09 15.14 -12.11
CA THR A 206 -4.69 14.00 -12.82
C THR A 206 -4.68 12.75 -11.96
N VAL A 207 -3.55 12.43 -11.35
CA VAL A 207 -3.43 11.26 -10.45
C VAL A 207 -4.30 11.43 -9.21
N MET A 208 -4.33 12.63 -8.61
CA MET A 208 -5.20 12.93 -7.47
C MET A 208 -6.68 12.69 -7.79
N VAL A 209 -7.15 13.15 -8.96
CA VAL A 209 -8.54 12.96 -9.41
C VAL A 209 -8.85 11.47 -9.62
N VAL A 210 -7.92 10.70 -10.19
CA VAL A 210 -8.09 9.25 -10.38
C VAL A 210 -8.28 8.56 -9.04
N PHE A 211 -7.43 8.81 -8.05
CA PHE A 211 -7.59 8.20 -6.72
C PHE A 211 -8.82 8.70 -5.97
N ALA A 212 -9.11 10.00 -6.04
CA ALA A 212 -10.30 10.58 -5.40
C ALA A 212 -11.60 10.01 -5.99
N SER A 213 -11.62 9.65 -7.28
CA SER A 213 -12.77 9.06 -7.93
C SER A 213 -13.18 7.69 -7.37
N LEU A 214 -12.27 6.99 -6.68
CA LEU A 214 -12.60 5.73 -6.00
C LEU A 214 -13.66 5.92 -4.92
N ILE A 215 -13.74 7.10 -4.29
CA ILE A 215 -14.67 7.38 -3.19
C ILE A 215 -16.14 7.34 -3.66
N PRO A 216 -16.55 8.08 -4.70
CA PRO A 216 -17.91 8.04 -5.21
C PRO A 216 -18.21 6.82 -6.07
N ALA A 217 -17.19 6.24 -6.74
CA ALA A 217 -17.38 5.12 -7.67
C ALA A 217 -17.73 3.80 -6.99
N LEU A 218 -17.31 3.62 -5.72
CA LEU A 218 -17.46 2.37 -4.99
C LEU A 218 -18.59 2.45 -3.97
N THR A 219 -19.31 1.33 -3.81
CA THR A 219 -20.37 1.16 -2.81
C THR A 219 -20.15 -0.10 -1.99
N GLY A 220 -20.78 -0.22 -0.82
CA GLY A 220 -20.70 -1.41 0.03
C GLY A 220 -19.31 -1.71 0.61
N MET A 221 -18.96 -2.99 0.64
CA MET A 221 -17.65 -3.46 1.16
C MET A 221 -16.44 -2.85 0.42
N PRO A 222 -16.39 -2.82 -0.93
CA PRO A 222 -15.29 -2.20 -1.65
C PRO A 222 -14.99 -0.78 -1.22
N LYS A 223 -16.02 0.01 -0.95
CA LYS A 223 -15.85 1.39 -0.48
C LYS A 223 -15.10 1.45 0.85
N GLN A 224 -15.38 0.55 1.79
CA GLN A 224 -14.71 0.54 3.09
C GLN A 224 -13.21 0.27 2.97
N TYR A 225 -12.80 -0.56 2.01
CA TYR A 225 -11.38 -0.89 1.77
C TYR A 225 -10.65 0.22 1.01
N PHE A 226 -11.26 0.80 -0.02
CA PHE A 226 -10.59 1.77 -0.88
C PHE A 226 -10.77 3.23 -0.45
N TYR A 227 -11.70 3.53 0.45
CA TYR A 227 -11.91 4.87 0.97
C TYR A 227 -10.63 5.48 1.60
N PRO A 228 -9.88 4.75 2.47
CA PRO A 228 -8.61 5.26 2.99
C PRO A 228 -7.59 5.53 1.89
N VAL A 229 -7.52 4.70 0.84
CA VAL A 229 -6.61 4.88 -0.29
C VAL A 229 -7.00 6.11 -1.10
N GLY A 230 -8.29 6.24 -1.46
CA GLY A 230 -8.84 7.35 -2.22
C GLY A 230 -8.69 8.71 -1.52
N PHE A 231 -8.55 8.75 -0.19
CA PHE A 231 -8.28 9.94 0.58
C PHE A 231 -6.79 10.19 0.81
N THR A 232 -6.06 9.18 1.27
CA THR A 232 -4.65 9.32 1.69
C THR A 232 -3.72 9.63 0.52
N VAL A 233 -3.92 8.98 -0.64
CA VAL A 233 -3.03 9.20 -1.80
C VAL A 233 -3.13 10.62 -2.35
N PRO A 234 -4.32 11.22 -2.59
CA PRO A 234 -4.43 12.64 -2.98
C PRO A 234 -3.80 13.60 -1.98
N VAL A 235 -4.00 13.38 -0.68
CA VAL A 235 -3.39 14.20 0.37
C VAL A 235 -1.86 14.12 0.31
N ALA A 236 -1.32 12.92 0.16
CA ALA A 236 0.10 12.68 0.04
C ALA A 236 0.69 13.37 -1.20
N LEU A 237 0.03 13.27 -2.35
CA LEU A 237 0.45 13.92 -3.59
C LEU A 237 0.41 15.45 -3.47
N ALA A 238 -0.62 16.01 -2.83
CA ALA A 238 -0.67 17.44 -2.57
C ALA A 238 0.48 17.91 -1.67
N ALA A 239 0.80 17.16 -0.62
CA ALA A 239 1.92 17.43 0.26
C ALA A 239 3.27 17.31 -0.49
N SER A 240 3.43 16.29 -1.35
CA SER A 240 4.61 16.11 -2.20
C SER A 240 4.82 17.30 -3.12
N PHE A 241 3.81 17.68 -3.88
CA PHE A 241 3.88 18.84 -4.76
C PHE A 241 4.28 20.10 -4.01
N LEU A 242 3.65 20.38 -2.87
CA LEU A 242 3.98 21.54 -2.05
C LEU A 242 5.46 21.53 -1.60
N ILE A 243 5.97 20.39 -1.14
CA ILE A 243 7.36 20.25 -0.69
C ILE A 243 8.33 20.31 -1.86
N ALA A 244 8.00 19.69 -2.99
CA ALA A 244 8.84 19.71 -4.18
C ALA A 244 9.05 21.13 -4.74
N TYR A 245 8.06 22.02 -4.60
CA TYR A 245 8.15 23.39 -5.09
C TYR A 245 8.53 24.44 -4.03
N THR A 246 8.62 24.06 -2.75
CA THR A 246 9.04 24.95 -1.66
C THR A 246 10.37 24.52 -1.05
N VAL A 247 10.40 23.32 -0.49
CA VAL A 247 11.55 22.82 0.28
C VAL A 247 12.67 22.36 -0.64
N ALA A 248 12.38 21.66 -1.75
CA ALA A 248 13.42 21.14 -2.62
C ALA A 248 14.25 22.25 -3.30
N PRO A 249 13.67 23.34 -3.87
CA PRO A 249 14.47 24.46 -4.40
C PRO A 249 15.29 25.19 -3.32
N TRP A 250 14.71 25.35 -2.11
CA TRP A 250 15.43 25.93 -0.99
C TRP A 250 16.63 25.10 -0.58
N ALA A 251 16.46 23.78 -0.45
CA ALA A 251 17.53 22.85 -0.10
C ALA A 251 18.58 22.73 -1.22
N ALA A 252 18.14 22.66 -2.48
CA ALA A 252 19.02 22.62 -3.64
C ALA A 252 19.95 23.82 -3.71
N ARG A 253 19.43 25.03 -3.49
CA ARG A 253 20.23 26.24 -3.44
C ARG A 253 21.34 26.17 -2.39
N ARG A 254 21.10 25.52 -1.24
CA ARG A 254 22.03 25.49 -0.13
C ARG A 254 23.05 24.36 -0.23
N TRP A 255 22.65 23.21 -0.73
CA TRP A 255 23.44 21.99 -0.65
C TRP A 255 24.03 21.52 -1.99
N ILE A 256 23.42 21.92 -3.11
CA ILE A 256 23.92 21.52 -4.43
C ILE A 256 24.96 22.55 -4.91
N PRO A 257 26.23 22.17 -5.13
CA PRO A 257 27.23 23.05 -5.71
C PRO A 257 26.94 23.24 -7.19
N GLN A 258 27.56 24.23 -7.78
CA GLN A 258 27.59 24.38 -9.22
C GLN A 258 28.39 23.24 -9.84
N PRO A 259 27.80 22.44 -10.75
CA PRO A 259 28.58 21.48 -11.51
C PRO A 259 29.59 22.18 -12.42
N PRO A 260 30.66 21.50 -12.87
CA PRO A 260 31.57 22.04 -13.87
C PRO A 260 30.77 22.46 -15.11
N ILE A 261 31.08 23.63 -15.65
CA ILE A 261 30.42 24.11 -16.87
C ILE A 261 31.00 23.31 -18.02
N ASP A 262 30.22 22.38 -18.57
CA ASP A 262 30.55 21.71 -19.80
C ASP A 262 30.40 22.70 -20.97
N SER A 263 31.54 23.23 -21.43
CA SER A 263 31.62 24.09 -22.61
C SER A 263 31.14 23.40 -23.90
N SER A 264 30.97 22.06 -23.87
CA SER A 264 30.40 21.27 -24.95
C SER A 264 28.86 21.29 -24.97
N SER A 265 28.20 21.79 -23.93
CA SER A 265 26.73 21.79 -23.82
C SER A 265 26.07 23.05 -24.40
N ALA A 266 26.83 24.02 -24.90
CA ALA A 266 26.32 25.29 -25.43
C ALA A 266 25.59 25.14 -26.79
N GLY A 267 25.48 23.98 -27.36
CA GLY A 267 24.93 23.82 -28.71
C GLY A 267 24.11 22.56 -29.00
N GLY A 268 23.76 21.75 -28.05
CA GLY A 268 22.98 20.57 -28.38
C GLY A 268 22.66 19.71 -27.17
N ARG A 269 21.44 19.24 -27.09
CA ARG A 269 20.97 18.20 -26.19
C ARG A 269 21.97 17.03 -26.16
N THR A 270 22.95 17.08 -25.27
CA THR A 270 23.71 15.88 -24.97
C THR A 270 22.80 14.94 -24.18
N LEU A 271 22.37 13.89 -24.86
CA LEU A 271 21.82 12.69 -24.20
C LEU A 271 22.81 12.34 -23.05
N PRO A 272 22.31 11.89 -21.88
CA PRO A 272 23.19 11.50 -20.79
C PRO A 272 24.28 10.59 -21.33
N GLY A 273 25.54 11.06 -21.27
CA GLY A 273 26.71 10.46 -21.96
C GLY A 273 27.22 9.17 -21.32
N GLY A 274 26.40 8.45 -20.56
CA GLY A 274 26.72 7.17 -19.96
C GLY A 274 26.32 5.96 -20.83
N ARG A 275 26.62 4.76 -20.33
CA ARG A 275 26.19 3.48 -20.94
C ARG A 275 24.68 3.43 -21.21
N PHE A 276 23.88 4.06 -20.35
CA PHE A 276 22.42 4.16 -20.50
C PHE A 276 21.98 5.03 -21.67
N GLY A 277 22.64 6.17 -21.92
CA GLY A 277 22.36 7.01 -23.07
C GLY A 277 22.62 6.27 -24.40
N LYS A 278 23.67 5.45 -24.46
CA LYS A 278 23.95 4.58 -25.62
C LYS A 278 22.86 3.51 -25.78
N LEU A 279 22.43 2.88 -24.68
CA LEU A 279 21.40 1.86 -24.72
C LEU A 279 20.06 2.42 -25.23
N TYR A 280 19.66 3.60 -24.75
CA TYR A 280 18.45 4.29 -25.21
C TYR A 280 18.56 4.80 -26.66
N SER A 281 19.74 5.26 -27.08
CA SER A 281 19.93 5.81 -28.42
C SER A 281 19.82 4.77 -29.55
N ILE A 282 20.05 3.48 -29.25
CA ILE A 282 19.94 2.40 -30.24
C ILE A 282 18.49 2.24 -30.74
N PRO A 283 17.50 1.96 -29.88
CA PRO A 283 16.11 1.84 -30.32
C PRO A 283 15.55 3.16 -30.86
N ALA A 284 15.94 4.31 -30.27
CA ALA A 284 15.49 5.61 -30.75
C ALA A 284 15.95 5.90 -32.16
N ARG A 285 17.23 5.63 -32.50
CA ARG A 285 17.75 5.79 -33.86
C ARG A 285 17.19 4.79 -34.85
N LEU A 286 16.80 3.60 -34.38
CA LEU A 286 16.19 2.57 -35.23
C LEU A 286 14.78 2.97 -35.69
N LEU A 287 14.07 3.70 -34.83
CA LEU A 287 12.66 4.10 -35.02
C LEU A 287 12.56 5.49 -35.65
N ILE A 288 13.19 6.50 -35.03
CA ILE A 288 13.05 7.92 -35.42
C ILE A 288 13.67 8.16 -36.79
N GLY A 289 12.90 8.77 -37.69
CA GLY A 289 13.34 9.10 -39.05
C GLY A 289 13.05 8.04 -40.13
N HIS A 290 12.36 6.96 -39.77
CA HIS A 290 11.95 5.91 -40.69
C HIS A 290 10.42 5.70 -40.63
N PRO A 291 9.60 6.43 -41.39
CA PRO A 291 8.15 6.47 -41.22
C PRO A 291 7.48 5.08 -41.30
N ARG A 292 8.00 4.17 -42.13
CA ARG A 292 7.48 2.79 -42.20
C ARG A 292 7.70 2.02 -40.88
N ARG A 293 8.89 2.17 -40.26
CA ARG A 293 9.22 1.48 -39.00
C ARG A 293 8.43 2.08 -37.83
N GLU A 294 8.23 3.38 -37.83
CA GLU A 294 7.39 4.09 -36.84
C GLU A 294 5.95 3.57 -36.88
N ILE A 295 5.37 3.48 -38.10
CA ILE A 295 3.99 2.95 -38.27
C ILE A 295 3.91 1.49 -37.80
N VAL A 296 4.84 0.64 -38.21
CA VAL A 296 4.87 -0.77 -37.79
C VAL A 296 4.99 -0.90 -36.28
N PHE A 297 5.84 -0.08 -35.65
CA PHE A 297 6.00 -0.08 -34.20
C PHE A 297 4.72 0.37 -33.48
N VAL A 298 4.09 1.44 -33.95
CA VAL A 298 2.82 1.94 -33.39
C VAL A 298 1.71 0.88 -33.55
N CYS A 299 1.58 0.28 -34.73
CA CYS A 299 0.60 -0.79 -34.96
C CYS A 299 0.88 -2.03 -34.11
N ALA A 300 2.14 -2.45 -33.98
CA ALA A 300 2.51 -3.58 -33.13
C ALA A 300 2.22 -3.30 -31.65
N THR A 301 2.54 -2.08 -31.17
CA THR A 301 2.24 -1.66 -29.80
C THR A 301 0.73 -1.58 -29.56
N ALA A 302 -0.02 -1.00 -30.50
CA ALA A 302 -1.49 -0.96 -30.40
C ALA A 302 -2.10 -2.36 -30.40
N PHE A 303 -1.61 -3.25 -31.26
CA PHE A 303 -2.04 -4.65 -31.29
C PHE A 303 -1.74 -5.36 -29.97
N LEU A 304 -0.53 -5.17 -29.42
CA LEU A 304 -0.14 -5.74 -28.13
C LEU A 304 -1.04 -5.19 -26.99
N CYS A 305 -1.29 -3.88 -26.97
CA CYS A 305 -2.18 -3.27 -25.99
C CYS A 305 -3.60 -3.85 -26.08
N ILE A 306 -4.14 -4.00 -27.29
CA ILE A 306 -5.47 -4.59 -27.51
C ILE A 306 -5.46 -6.05 -27.06
N ALA A 307 -4.45 -6.83 -27.41
CA ALA A 307 -4.35 -8.24 -27.02
C ALA A 307 -4.26 -8.41 -25.51
N VAL A 308 -3.43 -7.59 -24.84
CA VAL A 308 -3.32 -7.58 -23.37
C VAL A 308 -4.62 -7.11 -22.71
N PHE A 309 -5.31 -6.14 -23.29
CA PHE A 309 -6.60 -5.65 -22.79
C PHE A 309 -7.73 -6.69 -22.93
N ILE A 310 -7.74 -7.47 -24.01
CA ILE A 310 -8.71 -8.53 -24.23
C ILE A 310 -8.53 -9.69 -23.23
N MET A 311 -7.28 -9.93 -22.76
CA MET A 311 -6.97 -11.05 -21.87
C MET A 311 -7.79 -11.08 -20.56
N PRO A 312 -7.91 -10.00 -19.77
CA PRO A 312 -8.78 -9.97 -18.59
C PRO A 312 -10.27 -9.97 -18.94
N PHE A 313 -10.65 -9.47 -20.11
CA PHE A 313 -12.05 -9.45 -20.55
C PHE A 313 -12.47 -10.71 -21.32
N GLY A 314 -11.56 -11.64 -21.58
CA GLY A 314 -11.84 -12.90 -22.25
C GLY A 314 -12.95 -13.71 -21.58
N GLN A 315 -13.07 -13.61 -20.26
CA GLN A 315 -14.15 -14.25 -19.50
C GLN A 315 -15.54 -13.68 -19.82
N CYS A 316 -15.65 -12.43 -20.24
CA CYS A 316 -16.92 -11.82 -20.63
C CYS A 316 -17.37 -12.24 -22.03
N LEU A 317 -16.42 -12.73 -22.85
CA LEU A 317 -16.67 -13.14 -24.24
C LEU A 317 -16.99 -14.64 -24.39
N ILE A 318 -16.72 -15.43 -23.34
CA ILE A 318 -16.93 -16.89 -23.36
C ILE A 318 -18.35 -17.22 -22.85
N PRO A 319 -19.08 -18.17 -23.46
CA PRO A 319 -20.37 -18.64 -22.94
C PRO A 319 -20.20 -19.19 -21.51
N GLY A 320 -20.91 -18.59 -20.54
CA GLY A 320 -20.80 -18.89 -19.11
C GLY A 320 -20.38 -17.67 -18.27
N GLY A 321 -19.80 -16.66 -18.87
CA GLY A 321 -19.47 -15.38 -18.24
C GLY A 321 -18.66 -15.50 -16.96
N LEU A 322 -18.82 -14.53 -16.05
CA LEU A 322 -18.15 -14.45 -14.76
C LEU A 322 -18.47 -15.59 -13.78
N ASN A 323 -19.51 -16.38 -14.06
CA ASN A 323 -19.96 -17.49 -13.22
C ASN A 323 -19.44 -18.88 -13.68
N SER A 324 -18.55 -18.92 -14.67
CA SER A 324 -17.95 -20.18 -15.11
C SER A 324 -16.97 -20.72 -14.05
N PRO A 325 -17.12 -21.98 -13.61
CA PRO A 325 -16.28 -22.56 -12.55
C PRO A 325 -14.82 -22.76 -12.98
N THR A 326 -14.53 -22.73 -14.27
CA THR A 326 -13.16 -22.84 -14.81
C THR A 326 -13.02 -21.93 -16.02
N PRO A 327 -12.37 -20.77 -15.88
CA PRO A 327 -12.06 -19.96 -17.04
C PRO A 327 -11.02 -20.68 -17.89
N ALA A 328 -11.42 -21.13 -19.08
CA ALA A 328 -10.48 -21.73 -20.02
C ALA A 328 -9.44 -20.71 -20.52
N TRP A 329 -9.78 -19.42 -20.47
CA TRP A 329 -8.93 -18.31 -20.91
C TRP A 329 -9.26 -17.05 -20.08
N GLY A 330 -8.24 -16.36 -19.60
CA GLY A 330 -8.38 -15.07 -18.92
C GLY A 330 -7.88 -15.09 -17.46
N VAL A 331 -7.89 -13.92 -16.84
CA VAL A 331 -7.52 -13.72 -15.44
C VAL A 331 -8.76 -13.86 -14.57
N GLU A 332 -8.71 -14.71 -13.54
CA GLU A 332 -9.83 -14.87 -12.59
C GLU A 332 -10.14 -13.52 -11.91
N MET A 333 -11.33 -13.00 -12.11
CA MET A 333 -11.77 -11.76 -11.48
C MET A 333 -12.33 -12.06 -10.09
N GLY A 334 -11.56 -11.74 -9.06
CA GLY A 334 -11.98 -11.75 -7.68
C GLY A 334 -11.83 -10.37 -7.07
N PHE A 335 -12.80 -9.92 -6.27
CA PHE A 335 -12.71 -8.63 -5.58
C PHE A 335 -11.57 -8.59 -4.57
N LEU A 336 -11.30 -9.69 -3.88
CA LEU A 336 -10.21 -9.85 -2.94
C LEU A 336 -9.44 -11.13 -3.29
N PRO A 337 -8.10 -11.13 -3.11
CA PRO A 337 -7.34 -12.38 -3.21
C PRO A 337 -7.89 -13.38 -2.20
N LYS A 338 -7.86 -14.66 -2.57
CA LYS A 338 -8.24 -15.75 -1.66
C LYS A 338 -7.34 -15.67 -0.43
N ASP A 339 -7.94 -15.25 0.70
CA ASP A 339 -7.22 -15.16 1.97
C ASP A 339 -6.99 -16.57 2.51
N ASN A 340 -5.73 -16.95 2.66
CA ASN A 340 -5.36 -18.24 3.22
C ASN A 340 -5.55 -18.19 4.75
N LYS A 341 -6.81 -18.21 5.18
CA LYS A 341 -7.14 -18.30 6.61
C LYS A 341 -6.83 -19.70 7.10
N ASN A 342 -6.01 -19.80 8.11
CA ASN A 342 -5.73 -21.08 8.80
C ASN A 342 -6.95 -21.59 9.60
N THR A 343 -8.09 -20.92 9.48
CA THR A 343 -9.33 -21.30 10.15
C THR A 343 -10.44 -21.47 9.12
N PHE A 344 -11.13 -22.57 9.15
CA PHE A 344 -12.35 -22.81 8.41
C PHE A 344 -13.45 -23.19 9.40
N ASN A 345 -14.68 -22.77 9.13
CA ASN A 345 -15.84 -23.14 9.91
C ASN A 345 -16.66 -24.16 9.11
N VAL A 346 -16.93 -25.30 9.73
CA VAL A 346 -17.88 -26.26 9.20
C VAL A 346 -19.13 -26.18 10.07
N THR A 347 -20.23 -25.76 9.50
CA THR A 347 -21.53 -25.75 10.17
C THR A 347 -22.32 -26.96 9.69
N ILE A 348 -22.65 -27.84 10.61
CA ILE A 348 -23.51 -29.01 10.33
C ILE A 348 -24.83 -28.74 11.02
N GLU A 349 -25.90 -28.57 10.24
CA GLU A 349 -27.24 -28.48 10.76
C GLU A 349 -27.86 -29.88 10.74
N LEU A 350 -28.14 -30.37 11.92
CA LEU A 350 -28.84 -31.64 12.10
C LEU A 350 -30.32 -31.38 12.37
N PRO A 351 -31.22 -32.28 11.95
CA PRO A 351 -32.64 -32.19 12.29
C PRO A 351 -32.83 -32.12 13.81
N VAL A 352 -33.86 -31.37 14.22
CA VAL A 352 -34.19 -31.20 15.66
C VAL A 352 -34.47 -32.56 16.29
N GLY A 353 -33.69 -32.92 17.32
CA GLY A 353 -33.83 -34.21 18.01
C GLY A 353 -32.81 -35.28 17.65
N THR A 354 -31.80 -34.97 16.82
CA THR A 354 -30.64 -35.84 16.61
C THR A 354 -29.73 -35.80 17.87
N PRO A 355 -29.38 -36.96 18.47
CA PRO A 355 -28.54 -37.03 19.66
C PRO A 355 -27.09 -36.59 19.42
#